data_c2c98822eb83b129d89be2743c8a6f5c
#
_entry.id   c2c98822eb83b129d89be2743c8a6f5c
#
_cell.length_a   1.000
_cell.length_b   1.000
_cell.length_c   1.000
_cell.angle_alpha   90.00
_cell.angle_beta   90.00
_cell.angle_gamma   90.00
#
_symmetry.space_group_name_H-M   'P 1'
#
loop_
_entity.id
_entity.type
_entity.pdbx_description
1 polymer ?
#
loop_
_entity_poly.entity_id
_entity_poly.type
_entity_poly.pdbx_seq_one_letter_code
_entity_poly.pdbx_strand_id
1 'polypeptide(L)'
;MSARMAPEQIVNTKGFVIDGENGRWKEVLSGKRHYKVFSAVQGEIDAAGRMKGTCVVNCYDYARVQRSEALRKNEIKFKETYFLKPYPALSVEDITVNNTDNDSLPLEQKIKFHSVLNSSGNYRYFNVNIFSDLEENFFVAENRSSDVDFGFHQDYTLFGNFTIPADYVFDGLPENISIATADHGVIFTRNVTAEGNLLNIRINVEFKRTFYPVADYAD
;
A
#
# COMPACT_ATOMS: atom_id res chain seq x y z
N MET A 1 10.54 14.97 -11.29
CA MET A 1 11.42 13.89 -10.76
C MET A 1 12.36 14.54 -9.77
N SER A 2 12.45 14.01 -8.56
CA SER A 2 13.39 14.56 -7.56
C SER A 2 14.83 14.35 -8.01
N ALA A 3 15.64 15.41 -7.99
CA ALA A 3 17.05 15.35 -8.37
C ALA A 3 17.93 14.41 -7.51
N ARG A 4 17.32 13.76 -6.51
CA ARG A 4 17.98 12.88 -5.54
C ARG A 4 17.63 11.39 -5.70
N MET A 5 16.88 11.01 -6.75
CA MET A 5 16.45 9.65 -6.99
C MET A 5 16.86 9.21 -8.39
N ALA A 6 17.37 7.99 -8.53
CA ALA A 6 17.57 7.38 -9.83
C ALA A 6 16.20 7.11 -10.48
N PRO A 7 16.05 7.33 -11.78
CA PRO A 7 14.85 6.91 -12.51
C PRO A 7 14.62 5.41 -12.36
N GLU A 8 13.37 5.01 -12.17
CA GLU A 8 12.99 3.60 -11.97
C GLU A 8 13.57 2.67 -13.07
N GLN A 9 13.54 3.12 -14.32
CA GLN A 9 13.98 2.36 -15.50
C GLN A 9 15.46 2.01 -15.50
N ILE A 10 16.28 2.69 -14.69
CA ILE A 10 17.73 2.45 -14.62
C ILE A 10 18.19 1.95 -13.25
N VAL A 11 17.31 1.80 -12.29
CA VAL A 11 17.64 1.20 -10.99
C VAL A 11 18.06 -0.27 -11.20
N ASN A 12 19.03 -0.73 -10.42
CA ASN A 12 19.66 -2.06 -10.53
C ASN A 12 20.39 -2.31 -11.87
N THR A 13 20.74 -1.25 -12.60
CA THR A 13 21.56 -1.34 -13.81
C THR A 13 22.98 -0.79 -13.58
N LYS A 14 23.84 -0.92 -14.59
CA LYS A 14 25.16 -0.31 -14.60
C LYS A 14 25.15 0.92 -15.51
N GLY A 15 25.52 2.06 -14.96
CA GLY A 15 25.72 3.31 -15.70
C GLY A 15 27.21 3.54 -15.95
N PHE A 16 27.56 4.09 -17.12
CA PHE A 16 28.92 4.53 -17.43
C PHE A 16 29.03 6.01 -17.07
N VAL A 17 29.85 6.31 -16.07
CA VAL A 17 30.11 7.68 -15.62
C VAL A 17 31.33 8.21 -16.38
N ILE A 18 31.15 9.33 -17.09
CA ILE A 18 32.25 10.05 -17.78
C ILE A 18 32.64 11.24 -16.89
N ASP A 19 33.90 11.29 -16.50
CA ASP A 19 34.48 12.36 -15.69
C ASP A 19 35.79 12.85 -16.37
N GLY A 20 35.68 13.92 -17.14
CA GLY A 20 36.72 14.41 -18.00
C GLY A 20 37.13 13.36 -19.07
N GLU A 21 38.40 12.97 -19.06
CA GLU A 21 38.96 11.96 -19.99
C GLU A 21 38.80 10.52 -19.48
N ASN A 22 38.29 10.35 -18.24
CA ASN A 22 38.16 9.04 -17.61
C ASN A 22 36.70 8.59 -17.60
N GLY A 23 36.51 7.29 -17.88
CA GLY A 23 35.21 6.66 -17.78
C GLY A 23 35.25 5.47 -16.82
N ARG A 24 34.16 5.27 -16.06
CA ARG A 24 34.03 4.10 -15.18
C ARG A 24 32.58 3.61 -15.10
N TRP A 25 32.42 2.31 -14.99
CA TRP A 25 31.13 1.71 -14.68
C TRP A 25 30.78 1.91 -13.21
N LYS A 26 29.52 2.26 -12.94
CA LYS A 26 28.96 2.40 -11.60
C LYS A 26 27.59 1.75 -11.55
N GLU A 27 27.29 1.02 -10.48
CA GLU A 27 25.96 0.51 -10.22
C GLU A 27 25.01 1.66 -9.87
N VAL A 28 23.83 1.63 -10.46
CA VAL A 28 22.74 2.58 -10.19
C VAL A 28 21.75 1.89 -9.25
N LEU A 29 21.84 2.18 -7.97
CA LEU A 29 21.01 1.59 -6.94
C LEU A 29 19.94 2.59 -6.47
N SER A 30 18.82 2.08 -5.96
CA SER A 30 17.78 2.89 -5.31
C SER A 30 18.29 3.59 -4.04
N GLY A 31 19.37 3.07 -3.45
CA GLY A 31 19.94 3.56 -2.20
C GLY A 31 19.00 3.32 -1.03
N LYS A 32 18.70 4.40 -0.28
CA LYS A 32 17.76 4.39 0.86
C LYS A 32 16.33 4.75 0.44
N ARG A 33 16.04 4.79 -0.86
CA ARG A 33 14.72 5.14 -1.39
C ARG A 33 13.93 3.88 -1.69
N HIS A 34 12.70 3.86 -1.20
CA HIS A 34 11.79 2.71 -1.29
C HIS A 34 10.53 3.07 -2.08
N TYR A 35 9.78 2.09 -2.51
CA TYR A 35 8.36 2.28 -2.82
C TYR A 35 7.62 2.21 -1.49
N LYS A 36 7.13 3.35 -0.99
CA LYS A 36 6.53 3.40 0.35
C LYS A 36 5.13 4.01 0.31
N VAL A 37 4.18 3.23 0.81
CA VAL A 37 2.77 3.63 0.97
C VAL A 37 2.38 3.52 2.43
N PHE A 38 1.79 4.58 2.95
CA PHE A 38 1.22 4.64 4.28
C PHE A 38 -0.25 5.05 4.17
N SER A 39 -1.14 4.20 4.67
CA SER A 39 -2.58 4.43 4.67
C SER A 39 -3.11 4.52 6.10
N ALA A 40 -3.90 5.54 6.39
CA ALA A 40 -4.60 5.72 7.65
C ALA A 40 -6.11 5.81 7.39
N VAL A 41 -6.85 4.82 7.86
CA VAL A 41 -8.29 4.68 7.66
C VAL A 41 -9.01 4.94 8.98
N GLN A 42 -10.09 5.70 8.93
CA GLN A 42 -11.04 5.87 10.01
C GLN A 42 -12.43 5.51 9.49
N GLY A 43 -13.10 4.57 10.16
CA GLY A 43 -14.45 4.12 9.82
C GLY A 43 -15.40 4.19 11.01
N GLU A 44 -16.60 4.64 10.78
CA GLU A 44 -17.69 4.65 11.74
C GLU A 44 -18.84 3.82 11.18
N ILE A 45 -19.26 2.81 11.93
CA ILE A 45 -20.33 1.88 11.56
C ILE A 45 -21.57 2.19 12.39
N ASP A 46 -22.71 2.38 11.74
CA ASP A 46 -23.98 2.62 12.41
C ASP A 46 -24.77 1.30 12.66
N ALA A 47 -25.83 1.37 13.48
CA ALA A 47 -26.67 0.24 13.82
C ALA A 47 -27.37 -0.39 12.59
N ALA A 48 -27.54 0.34 11.50
CA ALA A 48 -28.09 -0.16 10.25
C ALA A 48 -27.03 -0.91 9.40
N GLY A 49 -25.78 -1.01 9.87
CA GLY A 49 -24.69 -1.66 9.15
C GLY A 49 -24.15 -0.83 7.99
N ARG A 50 -24.26 0.49 8.08
CA ARG A 50 -23.62 1.41 7.13
C ARG A 50 -22.32 1.91 7.74
N MET A 51 -21.26 1.82 6.99
CA MET A 51 -19.95 2.40 7.34
C MET A 51 -19.74 3.69 6.57
N LYS A 52 -19.32 4.74 7.28
CA LYS A 52 -18.77 5.96 6.69
C LYS A 52 -17.33 6.09 7.13
N GLY A 53 -16.47 6.58 6.26
CA GLY A 53 -15.08 6.68 6.62
C GLY A 53 -14.30 7.70 5.81
N THR A 54 -13.10 7.92 6.30
CA THR A 54 -12.06 8.69 5.61
C THR A 54 -10.77 7.88 5.57
N CYS A 55 -9.99 8.07 4.52
CA CYS A 55 -8.67 7.51 4.42
C CYS A 55 -7.69 8.59 3.97
N VAL A 56 -6.49 8.57 4.54
CA VAL A 56 -5.35 9.36 4.07
C VAL A 56 -4.29 8.40 3.60
N VAL A 57 -3.97 8.44 2.30
CA VAL A 57 -2.88 7.66 1.69
C VAL A 57 -1.71 8.59 1.40
N ASN A 58 -0.57 8.33 2.01
CA ASN A 58 0.67 9.04 1.80
C ASN A 58 1.66 8.18 1.02
N CYS A 59 2.09 8.66 -0.13
CA CYS A 59 3.07 7.99 -0.97
C CYS A 59 4.40 8.74 -0.93
N TYR A 60 5.48 7.99 -0.68
CA TYR A 60 6.83 8.50 -0.57
C TYR A 60 7.72 7.93 -1.68
N ASP A 61 8.82 8.58 -1.95
CA ASP A 61 9.88 8.14 -2.85
C ASP A 61 9.32 7.59 -4.19
N TYR A 62 9.56 6.31 -4.55
CA TYR A 62 9.13 5.74 -5.82
C TYR A 62 7.59 5.65 -5.95
N ALA A 63 6.88 5.36 -4.84
CA ALA A 63 5.42 5.38 -4.85
C ALA A 63 4.87 6.79 -5.18
N ARG A 64 5.50 7.84 -4.64
CA ARG A 64 5.18 9.22 -4.98
C ARG A 64 5.40 9.50 -6.47
N VAL A 65 6.54 9.11 -7.01
CA VAL A 65 6.89 9.35 -8.42
C VAL A 65 5.87 8.68 -9.33
N GLN A 66 5.62 7.38 -9.16
CA GLN A 66 4.68 6.62 -9.99
C GLN A 66 3.27 7.20 -9.94
N ARG A 67 2.77 7.49 -8.74
CA ARG A 67 1.41 8.06 -8.58
C ARG A 67 1.31 9.48 -9.12
N SER A 68 2.34 10.31 -8.95
CA SER A 68 2.36 11.67 -9.52
C SER A 68 2.38 11.65 -11.05
N GLU A 69 3.10 10.71 -11.65
CA GLU A 69 3.11 10.53 -13.12
C GLU A 69 1.75 10.04 -13.64
N ALA A 70 1.15 9.05 -12.95
CA ALA A 70 -0.19 8.57 -13.28
C ALA A 70 -1.24 9.68 -13.19
N LEU A 71 -1.21 10.49 -12.14
CA LEU A 71 -2.11 11.63 -11.93
C LEU A 71 -1.97 12.67 -13.03
N ARG A 72 -0.73 13.09 -13.36
CA ARG A 72 -0.47 14.06 -14.43
C ARG A 72 -0.90 13.55 -15.80
N LYS A 73 -0.75 12.26 -16.05
CA LYS A 73 -1.11 11.63 -17.31
C LYS A 73 -2.63 11.61 -17.52
N ASN A 74 -3.38 11.21 -16.50
CA ASN A 74 -4.84 11.17 -16.55
C ASN A 74 -5.43 11.03 -15.14
N GLU A 75 -5.99 12.10 -14.59
CA GLU A 75 -6.56 12.11 -13.25
C GLU A 75 -7.73 11.14 -13.09
N ILE A 76 -8.60 11.02 -14.09
CA ILE A 76 -9.75 10.10 -14.03
C ILE A 76 -9.25 8.65 -13.92
N LYS A 77 -8.34 8.27 -14.81
CA LYS A 77 -7.75 6.92 -14.79
C LYS A 77 -6.96 6.66 -13.51
N PHE A 78 -6.28 7.64 -12.97
CA PHE A 78 -5.60 7.56 -11.68
C PHE A 78 -6.59 7.21 -10.55
N LYS A 79 -7.69 7.97 -10.43
CA LYS A 79 -8.73 7.71 -9.44
C LYS A 79 -9.36 6.32 -9.61
N GLU A 80 -9.67 5.94 -10.84
CA GLU A 80 -10.18 4.59 -11.15
C GLU A 80 -9.23 3.49 -10.72
N THR A 81 -7.94 3.61 -11.06
CA THR A 81 -6.94 2.56 -10.84
C THR A 81 -6.63 2.36 -9.38
N TYR A 82 -6.47 3.43 -8.61
CA TYR A 82 -6.00 3.34 -7.23
C TYR A 82 -7.10 3.31 -6.18
N PHE A 83 -8.32 3.79 -6.49
CA PHE A 83 -9.34 4.00 -5.47
C PHE A 83 -10.73 3.46 -5.80
N LEU A 84 -11.06 3.23 -7.06
CA LEU A 84 -12.41 2.78 -7.43
C LEU A 84 -12.42 1.29 -7.79
N LYS A 85 -11.61 0.86 -8.75
CA LYS A 85 -11.60 -0.53 -9.22
C LYS A 85 -11.19 -1.55 -8.16
N PRO A 86 -10.15 -1.28 -7.32
CA PRO A 86 -9.75 -2.23 -6.28
C PRO A 86 -10.80 -2.39 -5.17
N TYR A 87 -11.73 -1.43 -5.03
CA TYR A 87 -12.69 -1.39 -3.94
C TYR A 87 -14.15 -1.30 -4.41
N PRO A 88 -14.66 -2.27 -5.18
CA PRO A 88 -16.00 -2.19 -5.78
C PRO A 88 -17.15 -2.20 -4.74
N ALA A 89 -16.88 -2.64 -3.51
CA ALA A 89 -17.83 -2.62 -2.40
C ALA A 89 -17.89 -1.25 -1.67
N LEU A 90 -16.98 -0.33 -1.99
CA LEU A 90 -16.96 1.01 -1.42
C LEU A 90 -17.54 2.03 -2.42
N SER A 91 -18.38 2.90 -1.92
CA SER A 91 -18.79 4.10 -2.64
C SER A 91 -17.87 5.25 -2.24
N VAL A 92 -16.97 5.64 -3.14
CA VAL A 92 -16.06 6.77 -2.93
C VAL A 92 -16.78 8.07 -3.28
N GLU A 93 -16.88 8.99 -2.32
CA GLU A 93 -17.58 10.27 -2.46
C GLU A 93 -16.66 11.36 -2.97
N ASP A 94 -15.43 11.40 -2.47
CA ASP A 94 -14.46 12.45 -2.77
C ASP A 94 -13.03 11.92 -2.71
N ILE A 95 -12.18 12.42 -3.61
CA ILE A 95 -10.75 12.17 -3.63
C ILE A 95 -10.03 13.49 -3.88
N THR A 96 -9.30 13.97 -2.88
CA THR A 96 -8.45 15.15 -2.98
C THR A 96 -6.98 14.74 -2.96
N VAL A 97 -6.17 15.30 -3.86
CA VAL A 97 -4.73 15.04 -3.92
C VAL A 97 -3.96 16.32 -3.58
N ASN A 98 -3.07 16.23 -2.60
CA ASN A 98 -2.28 17.34 -2.09
C ASN A 98 -0.77 17.12 -2.34
N ASN A 99 0.00 18.20 -2.21
CA ASN A 99 1.47 18.20 -2.34
C ASN A 99 1.97 17.80 -3.73
N THR A 100 1.18 18.02 -4.77
CA THR A 100 1.53 17.66 -6.16
C THR A 100 2.82 18.33 -6.65
N ASP A 101 3.09 19.55 -6.19
CA ASP A 101 4.20 20.41 -6.62
C ASP A 101 5.36 20.48 -5.61
N ASN A 102 5.27 19.77 -4.49
CA ASN A 102 6.29 19.79 -3.45
C ASN A 102 6.90 18.39 -3.22
N ASP A 103 8.02 18.11 -3.88
CA ASP A 103 8.71 16.83 -3.83
C ASP A 103 9.34 16.49 -2.45
N SER A 104 9.39 17.45 -1.52
CA SER A 104 9.88 17.22 -0.16
C SER A 104 8.82 16.64 0.77
N LEU A 105 7.54 16.69 0.37
CA LEU A 105 6.40 16.14 1.12
C LEU A 105 5.88 14.87 0.43
N PRO A 106 5.19 13.98 1.14
CA PRO A 106 4.50 12.86 0.51
C PRO A 106 3.40 13.36 -0.43
N LEU A 107 3.12 12.60 -1.50
CA LEU A 107 1.89 12.79 -2.24
C LEU A 107 0.76 12.28 -1.35
N GLU A 108 -0.05 13.20 -0.84
CA GLU A 108 -1.16 12.88 0.05
C GLU A 108 -2.45 12.77 -0.74
N GLN A 109 -3.17 11.66 -0.56
CA GLN A 109 -4.49 11.45 -1.12
C GLN A 109 -5.49 11.30 0.03
N LYS A 110 -6.51 12.17 0.09
CA LYS A 110 -7.61 12.11 1.06
C LYS A 110 -8.85 11.59 0.37
N ILE A 111 -9.41 10.53 0.92
CA ILE A 111 -10.55 9.81 0.38
C ILE A 111 -11.69 9.86 1.40
N LYS A 112 -12.90 10.20 0.95
CA LYS A 112 -14.14 10.00 1.71
C LYS A 112 -14.93 8.87 1.07
N PHE A 113 -15.40 7.95 1.87
CA PHE A 113 -16.12 6.78 1.39
C PHE A 113 -17.25 6.37 2.31
N HIS A 114 -18.17 5.60 1.77
CA HIS A 114 -19.17 4.86 2.54
C HIS A 114 -19.37 3.45 1.95
N SER A 115 -19.97 2.57 2.75
CA SER A 115 -20.27 1.19 2.37
C SER A 115 -21.47 0.69 3.16
N VAL A 116 -22.15 -0.29 2.60
CA VAL A 116 -23.14 -1.09 3.33
C VAL A 116 -22.49 -2.43 3.63
N LEU A 117 -22.44 -2.80 4.92
CA LEU A 117 -21.78 -4.01 5.36
C LEU A 117 -22.59 -5.25 5.00
N ASN A 118 -21.89 -6.32 4.65
CA ASN A 118 -22.51 -7.63 4.54
C ASN A 118 -23.06 -8.08 5.90
N SER A 119 -24.19 -8.75 5.89
CA SER A 119 -24.86 -9.20 7.12
C SER A 119 -25.33 -10.65 7.01
N SER A 120 -25.27 -11.36 8.14
CA SER A 120 -25.89 -12.68 8.31
C SER A 120 -26.42 -12.77 9.73
N GLY A 121 -27.76 -12.83 9.87
CA GLY A 121 -28.42 -12.73 11.17
C GLY A 121 -28.04 -11.42 11.88
N ASN A 122 -27.50 -11.55 13.09
CA ASN A 122 -27.06 -10.42 13.92
C ASN A 122 -25.62 -9.97 13.62
N TYR A 123 -24.91 -10.66 12.74
CA TYR A 123 -23.52 -10.34 12.40
C TYR A 123 -23.44 -9.33 11.28
N ARG A 124 -22.40 -8.50 11.35
CA ARG A 124 -21.98 -7.55 10.31
C ARG A 124 -20.52 -7.82 9.98
N TYR A 125 -20.20 -7.90 8.69
CA TYR A 125 -18.86 -8.23 8.21
C TYR A 125 -18.30 -7.06 7.42
N PHE A 126 -17.08 -6.65 7.71
CA PHE A 126 -16.38 -5.64 6.94
C PHE A 126 -14.90 -6.01 6.76
N ASN A 127 -14.35 -5.59 5.64
CA ASN A 127 -12.93 -5.73 5.36
C ASN A 127 -12.21 -4.52 5.94
N VAL A 128 -11.12 -4.76 6.65
CA VAL A 128 -10.27 -3.72 7.24
C VAL A 128 -9.10 -3.36 6.32
N ASN A 129 -8.77 -4.21 5.34
CA ASN A 129 -7.73 -3.97 4.35
C ASN A 129 -8.29 -3.15 3.20
N ILE A 130 -8.44 -1.84 3.42
CA ILE A 130 -8.95 -0.89 2.42
C ILE A 130 -7.93 0.21 2.19
N PHE A 131 -7.69 0.56 0.92
CA PHE A 131 -6.71 1.56 0.46
C PHE A 131 -5.27 1.26 0.90
N SER A 132 -4.90 -0.02 1.01
CA SER A 132 -3.57 -0.46 1.43
C SER A 132 -2.56 -0.60 0.29
N ASP A 133 -3.00 -0.62 -0.96
CA ASP A 133 -2.24 -1.04 -2.15
C ASP A 133 -1.89 -2.56 -2.16
N LEU A 134 -2.57 -3.36 -1.33
CA LEU A 134 -2.33 -4.80 -1.16
C LEU A 134 -3.64 -5.60 -1.31
N GLU A 135 -4.52 -5.18 -2.20
CA GLU A 135 -5.82 -5.81 -2.42
C GLU A 135 -5.73 -7.07 -3.25
N GLU A 136 -4.77 -7.11 -4.17
CA GLU A 136 -4.58 -8.22 -5.10
C GLU A 136 -3.28 -8.96 -4.79
N ASN A 137 -3.34 -10.28 -4.82
CA ASN A 137 -2.15 -11.11 -4.80
C ASN A 137 -1.67 -11.34 -6.24
N PHE A 138 -0.54 -10.77 -6.61
CA PHE A 138 0.08 -10.98 -7.93
C PHE A 138 0.83 -12.31 -8.07
N PHE A 139 0.97 -13.06 -6.97
CA PHE A 139 1.72 -14.31 -6.87
C PHE A 139 0.77 -15.50 -6.71
N VAL A 140 -0.19 -15.64 -7.64
CA VAL A 140 -1.22 -16.71 -7.59
C VAL A 140 -0.87 -17.93 -8.45
N ALA A 141 0.15 -17.85 -9.28
CA ALA A 141 0.56 -18.98 -10.13
C ALA A 141 1.37 -19.98 -9.27
N GLU A 142 1.08 -21.29 -9.41
CA GLU A 142 1.87 -22.34 -8.75
C GLU A 142 3.33 -22.37 -9.21
N ASN A 143 3.59 -21.99 -10.46
CA ASN A 143 4.93 -21.97 -11.04
C ASN A 143 5.15 -20.65 -11.79
N ARG A 144 6.36 -20.16 -11.76
CA ARG A 144 6.82 -19.02 -12.56
C ARG A 144 7.95 -19.45 -13.49
N SER A 145 8.04 -18.76 -14.62
CA SER A 145 9.13 -18.93 -15.59
C SER A 145 10.13 -17.79 -15.62
N SER A 146 9.92 -16.76 -14.77
CA SER A 146 10.76 -15.58 -14.73
C SER A 146 10.96 -15.09 -13.28
N ASP A 147 12.11 -14.48 -13.04
CA ASP A 147 12.43 -13.78 -11.80
C ASP A 147 11.45 -12.63 -11.53
N VAL A 148 11.37 -12.22 -10.26
CA VAL A 148 10.63 -11.03 -9.83
C VAL A 148 11.64 -9.95 -9.51
N ASP A 149 11.63 -8.86 -10.28
CA ASP A 149 12.46 -7.66 -10.04
C ASP A 149 11.54 -6.48 -9.73
N PHE A 150 11.56 -6.03 -8.49
CA PHE A 150 10.83 -4.84 -8.04
C PHE A 150 11.61 -3.54 -8.27
N GLY A 151 12.90 -3.63 -8.58
CA GLY A 151 13.77 -2.47 -8.75
C GLY A 151 14.15 -1.78 -7.43
N PHE A 152 13.28 -1.79 -6.44
CA PHE A 152 13.45 -1.13 -5.14
C PHE A 152 12.74 -1.90 -4.02
N HIS A 153 13.15 -1.66 -2.78
CA HIS A 153 12.45 -2.16 -1.60
C HIS A 153 11.05 -1.57 -1.54
N GLN A 154 10.09 -2.34 -1.02
CA GLN A 154 8.71 -1.90 -0.89
C GLN A 154 8.24 -1.97 0.56
N ASP A 155 7.59 -0.91 1.02
CA ASP A 155 7.06 -0.79 2.37
C ASP A 155 5.59 -0.36 2.32
N TYR A 156 4.72 -1.17 2.89
CA TYR A 156 3.30 -0.88 3.00
C TYR A 156 2.90 -0.86 4.47
N THR A 157 2.23 0.20 4.88
CA THR A 157 1.70 0.33 6.24
C THR A 157 0.25 0.76 6.18
N LEU A 158 -0.63 0.02 6.83
CA LEU A 158 -2.02 0.39 7.05
C LEU A 158 -2.29 0.55 8.53
N PHE A 159 -2.86 1.70 8.91
CA PHE A 159 -3.52 1.93 10.20
C PHE A 159 -5.03 2.03 9.97
N GLY A 160 -5.80 1.29 10.74
CA GLY A 160 -7.25 1.34 10.73
C GLY A 160 -7.80 1.59 12.13
N ASN A 161 -8.74 2.54 12.23
CA ASN A 161 -9.54 2.77 13.43
C ASN A 161 -11.01 2.66 13.03
N PHE A 162 -11.72 1.70 13.63
CA PHE A 162 -13.12 1.46 13.32
C PHE A 162 -13.96 1.49 14.60
N THR A 163 -15.01 2.32 14.59
CA THR A 163 -15.96 2.44 15.70
C THR A 163 -17.26 1.76 15.34
N ILE A 164 -17.79 0.93 16.23
CA ILE A 164 -19.10 0.27 16.12
C ILE A 164 -20.09 0.86 17.12
N PRO A 165 -21.42 0.67 16.95
CA PRO A 165 -22.41 1.08 17.96
C PRO A 165 -22.15 0.42 19.32
N ALA A 166 -22.54 1.10 20.42
CA ALA A 166 -22.24 0.66 21.77
C ALA A 166 -22.92 -0.66 22.19
N ASP A 167 -23.98 -1.05 21.50
CA ASP A 167 -24.72 -2.30 21.71
C ASP A 167 -24.18 -3.48 20.89
N TYR A 168 -23.10 -3.26 20.11
CA TYR A 168 -22.38 -4.28 19.36
C TYR A 168 -21.06 -4.63 20.03
N VAL A 169 -20.56 -5.81 19.75
CA VAL A 169 -19.24 -6.29 20.19
C VAL A 169 -18.48 -6.84 18.99
N PHE A 170 -17.16 -6.76 19.06
CA PHE A 170 -16.31 -7.44 18.08
C PHE A 170 -16.24 -8.94 18.42
N ASP A 171 -16.49 -9.78 17.43
CA ASP A 171 -16.41 -11.23 17.52
C ASP A 171 -15.53 -11.76 16.40
N GLY A 172 -14.74 -12.79 16.71
CA GLY A 172 -13.86 -13.43 15.72
C GLY A 172 -12.74 -12.52 15.21
N LEU A 173 -12.10 -11.73 16.08
CA LEU A 173 -10.98 -10.88 15.67
C LEU A 173 -9.82 -11.74 15.13
N PRO A 174 -9.15 -11.29 14.04
CA PRO A 174 -7.98 -11.96 13.54
C PRO A 174 -6.82 -11.88 14.56
N GLU A 175 -6.10 -12.98 14.71
CA GLU A 175 -4.95 -13.05 15.62
C GLU A 175 -3.84 -12.05 15.23
N ASN A 176 -3.10 -11.59 16.23
CA ASN A 176 -1.86 -10.87 16.03
C ASN A 176 -0.83 -11.84 15.47
N ILE A 177 -0.18 -11.48 14.37
CA ILE A 177 0.74 -12.37 13.68
C ILE A 177 1.96 -11.59 13.15
N SER A 178 3.12 -12.27 13.16
CA SER A 178 4.32 -11.83 12.48
C SER A 178 4.90 -13.01 11.72
N ILE A 179 4.96 -12.90 10.40
CA ILE A 179 5.44 -13.94 9.49
C ILE A 179 6.58 -13.34 8.68
N ALA A 180 7.61 -14.14 8.43
CA ALA A 180 8.68 -13.79 7.52
C ALA A 180 9.04 -15.02 6.66
N THR A 181 9.48 -14.77 5.43
CA THR A 181 10.16 -15.80 4.62
C THR A 181 11.45 -16.26 5.31
N ALA A 182 11.94 -17.46 4.96
CA ALA A 182 13.12 -18.06 5.59
C ALA A 182 14.37 -17.15 5.51
N ASP A 183 14.49 -16.38 4.42
CA ASP A 183 15.56 -15.41 4.17
C ASP A 183 15.28 -14.01 4.76
N HIS A 184 14.14 -13.84 5.44
CA HIS A 184 13.61 -12.53 5.89
C HIS A 184 13.47 -11.49 4.78
N GLY A 185 13.33 -11.91 3.53
CA GLY A 185 13.16 -11.04 2.38
C GLY A 185 11.78 -10.39 2.32
N VAL A 186 10.76 -11.09 2.82
CA VAL A 186 9.40 -10.56 2.99
C VAL A 186 9.00 -10.68 4.44
N ILE A 187 8.45 -9.61 5.01
CA ILE A 187 7.94 -9.60 6.38
C ILE A 187 6.52 -9.06 6.37
N PHE A 188 5.60 -9.80 6.97
CA PHE A 188 4.23 -9.40 7.23
C PHE A 188 3.97 -9.34 8.73
N THR A 189 3.41 -8.24 9.21
CA THR A 189 2.92 -8.09 10.59
C THR A 189 1.51 -7.55 10.62
N ARG A 190 0.67 -8.15 11.47
CA ARG A 190 -0.68 -7.67 11.77
C ARG A 190 -0.88 -7.61 13.27
N ASN A 191 -1.25 -6.42 13.76
CA ASN A 191 -1.67 -6.21 15.14
C ASN A 191 -3.10 -5.69 15.16
N VAL A 192 -3.96 -6.35 15.93
CA VAL A 192 -5.38 -6.03 16.09
C VAL A 192 -5.67 -5.92 17.57
N THR A 193 -6.29 -4.83 17.99
CA THR A 193 -6.76 -4.62 19.36
C THR A 193 -8.17 -4.05 19.35
N ALA A 194 -9.04 -4.54 20.22
CA ALA A 194 -10.37 -4.00 20.43
C ALA A 194 -10.51 -3.53 21.88
N GLU A 195 -10.99 -2.32 22.06
CA GLU A 195 -11.26 -1.71 23.35
C GLU A 195 -12.66 -1.09 23.32
N GLY A 196 -13.62 -1.71 24.04
CA GLY A 196 -15.00 -1.31 23.98
C GLY A 196 -15.55 -1.41 22.56
N ASN A 197 -15.99 -0.29 22.00
CA ASN A 197 -16.52 -0.18 20.67
C ASN A 197 -15.50 0.28 19.60
N LEU A 198 -14.23 0.34 19.94
CA LEU A 198 -13.15 0.78 19.05
C LEU A 198 -12.27 -0.41 18.67
N LEU A 199 -12.06 -0.60 17.37
CA LEU A 199 -11.09 -1.54 16.78
C LEU A 199 -9.92 -0.76 16.21
N ASN A 200 -8.71 -1.11 16.64
CA ASN A 200 -7.46 -0.59 16.09
C ASN A 200 -6.72 -1.70 15.36
N ILE A 201 -6.25 -1.39 14.16
CA ILE A 201 -5.52 -2.33 13.32
C ILE A 201 -4.25 -1.67 12.80
N ARG A 202 -3.18 -2.44 12.81
CA ARG A 202 -1.94 -2.09 12.13
C ARG A 202 -1.47 -3.27 11.29
N ILE A 203 -1.26 -3.04 10.01
CA ILE A 203 -0.69 -4.02 9.08
C ILE A 203 0.58 -3.39 8.50
N ASN A 204 1.68 -4.16 8.47
CA ASN A 204 2.89 -3.79 7.76
C ASN A 204 3.30 -4.95 6.84
N VAL A 205 3.71 -4.60 5.62
CA VAL A 205 4.33 -5.53 4.67
C VAL A 205 5.61 -4.89 4.15
N GLU A 206 6.72 -5.59 4.29
CA GLU A 206 8.03 -5.14 3.85
C GLU A 206 8.62 -6.15 2.88
N PHE A 207 8.98 -5.70 1.68
CA PHE A 207 9.82 -6.43 0.74
C PHE A 207 11.24 -5.87 0.83
N LYS A 208 12.10 -6.59 1.55
CA LYS A 208 13.48 -6.15 1.86
C LYS A 208 14.48 -6.51 0.77
N ARG A 209 14.08 -7.30 -0.21
CA ARG A 209 14.87 -7.58 -1.41
C ARG A 209 14.23 -6.88 -2.60
N THR A 210 15.06 -6.44 -3.52
CA THR A 210 14.60 -5.84 -4.79
C THR A 210 14.41 -6.87 -5.88
N PHE A 211 15.01 -8.05 -5.71
CA PHE A 211 15.04 -9.14 -6.69
C PHE A 211 14.84 -10.50 -6.01
N TYR A 212 13.98 -11.32 -6.58
CA TYR A 212 13.68 -12.68 -6.15
C TYR A 212 13.85 -13.62 -7.36
N PRO A 213 14.87 -14.52 -7.35
CA PRO A 213 15.04 -15.51 -8.39
C PRO A 213 13.82 -16.43 -8.49
N VAL A 214 13.54 -16.93 -9.68
CA VAL A 214 12.46 -17.90 -9.91
C VAL A 214 12.59 -19.15 -9.03
N ALA A 215 13.82 -19.52 -8.67
CA ALA A 215 14.11 -20.66 -7.81
C ALA A 215 13.60 -20.50 -6.37
N ASP A 216 13.46 -19.23 -5.91
CA ASP A 216 12.96 -18.90 -4.56
C ASP A 216 11.43 -18.76 -4.52
N TYR A 217 10.72 -19.02 -5.65
CA TYR A 217 9.28 -18.75 -5.74
C TYR A 217 8.42 -19.77 -5.00
N ALA A 218 8.92 -20.98 -4.80
CA ALA A 218 8.18 -22.07 -4.15
C ALA A 218 8.35 -22.08 -2.61
N ASP A 219 9.23 -21.25 -2.06
CA ASP A 219 9.54 -21.12 -0.64
C ASP A 219 8.72 -19.98 0.00
#